data_dffb25033ee09705333803ce9801f3dc
#
_entry.id   dffb25033ee09705333803ce9801f3dc
#
_cell.length_a   1.000
_cell.length_b   1.000
_cell.length_c   1.000
_cell.angle_alpha   90.00
_cell.angle_beta   90.00
_cell.angle_gamma   90.00
#
_symmetry.space_group_name_H-M   'P 1'
#
loop_
_entity.id
_entity.type
_entity.pdbx_description
1 polymer ?
#
loop_
_entity_poly.entity_id
_entity_poly.type
_entity_poly.pdbx_seq_one_letter_code
_entity_poly.pdbx_strand_id
1 'polypeptide(L)'
;MKLLLLSGMLLLAGSAYAQLGLRAGANTTYIATKTPQQGQQASADAKAGYQVGVFYEHKLGTRFSVVPELQFSRQRTQLSLQESVFADPSYAADYRLSQSYLHLPVLLRARFGSFYVEAGPQASLQLASREVGTEFYGTTGPYYKDIDRTATARYRRFDVGVCAGLGVQLPSGFGIGLRGTAGLLSLNSKESALSSYSGDLRSQTVQASISYQLRPRS
;
A
#
# COMPACT_ATOMS: atom_id res chain seq x y z
N MET A 1 0.19 -14.47 -25.83
CA MET A 1 0.25 -13.34 -24.90
C MET A 1 1.33 -13.49 -23.80
N LYS A 2 1.62 -14.68 -23.30
CA LYS A 2 2.66 -14.89 -22.27
C LYS A 2 4.11 -14.68 -22.77
N LEU A 3 4.40 -14.92 -24.05
CA LEU A 3 5.73 -14.71 -24.65
C LEU A 3 6.05 -13.21 -24.91
N LEU A 4 5.05 -12.38 -25.16
CA LEU A 4 5.25 -10.94 -25.41
C LEU A 4 5.61 -10.16 -24.13
N LEU A 5 5.22 -10.66 -22.95
CA LEU A 5 5.62 -10.06 -21.67
C LEU A 5 7.06 -10.45 -21.29
N LEU A 6 7.52 -11.64 -21.67
CA LEU A 6 8.90 -12.06 -21.41
C LEU A 6 9.90 -11.35 -22.36
N SER A 7 9.52 -11.10 -23.61
CA SER A 7 10.37 -10.40 -24.57
C SER A 7 10.51 -8.91 -24.24
N GLY A 8 9.49 -8.28 -23.64
CA GLY A 8 9.58 -6.89 -23.16
C GLY A 8 10.56 -6.72 -21.99
N MET A 9 10.73 -7.73 -21.16
CA MET A 9 11.68 -7.73 -20.04
C MET A 9 13.14 -7.93 -20.48
N LEU A 10 13.38 -8.64 -21.58
CA LEU A 10 14.73 -8.88 -22.11
C LEU A 10 15.31 -7.68 -22.87
N LEU A 11 14.48 -6.78 -23.40
CA LEU A 11 14.94 -5.59 -24.14
C LEU A 11 15.51 -4.50 -23.22
N LEU A 12 15.35 -4.62 -21.89
CA LEU A 12 15.94 -3.70 -20.90
C LEU A 12 17.40 -4.07 -20.52
N ALA A 13 17.93 -5.17 -21.00
CA ALA A 13 19.27 -5.66 -20.64
C ALA A 13 20.44 -4.96 -21.36
N GLY A 14 20.17 -3.98 -22.20
CA GLY A 14 21.14 -3.39 -23.14
C GLY A 14 21.81 -2.07 -22.75
N SER A 15 21.69 -1.56 -21.52
CA SER A 15 22.23 -0.24 -21.19
C SER A 15 23.21 -0.30 -20.02
N ALA A 16 24.47 0.03 -20.29
CA ALA A 16 25.58 0.13 -19.34
C ALA A 16 25.36 1.13 -18.17
N TYR A 17 24.19 1.76 -18.10
CA TYR A 17 23.81 2.76 -17.09
C TYR A 17 22.68 2.29 -16.15
N ALA A 18 22.27 1.06 -16.27
CA ALA A 18 21.19 0.50 -15.46
C ALA A 18 21.72 0.01 -14.11
N GLN A 19 21.01 0.33 -13.04
CA GLN A 19 21.40 -0.05 -11.69
C GLN A 19 20.26 -0.75 -10.98
N LEU A 20 20.46 -2.03 -10.69
CA LEU A 20 19.54 -2.80 -9.86
C LEU A 20 19.76 -2.44 -8.39
N GLY A 21 18.70 -2.39 -7.61
CA GLY A 21 18.77 -2.14 -6.18
C GLY A 21 17.71 -2.90 -5.40
N LEU A 22 17.95 -2.98 -4.10
CA LEU A 22 17.06 -3.57 -3.11
C LEU A 22 16.55 -2.47 -2.19
N ARG A 23 15.32 -2.60 -1.72
CA ARG A 23 14.71 -1.70 -0.75
C ARG A 23 13.98 -2.50 0.31
N ALA A 24 14.13 -2.09 1.57
CA ALA A 24 13.37 -2.64 2.68
C ALA A 24 12.98 -1.51 3.64
N GLY A 25 11.87 -1.66 4.35
CA GLY A 25 11.44 -0.61 5.26
C GLY A 25 10.17 -0.93 6.03
N ALA A 26 9.76 0.06 6.81
CA ALA A 26 8.50 0.07 7.53
C ALA A 26 7.47 0.94 6.80
N ASN A 27 6.21 0.58 6.94
CA ASN A 27 5.09 1.37 6.43
C ASN A 27 4.01 1.54 7.49
N THR A 28 3.21 2.57 7.31
CA THR A 28 1.98 2.79 8.06
C THR A 28 0.89 3.21 7.11
N THR A 29 -0.30 2.63 7.24
CA THR A 29 -1.42 2.87 6.33
C THR A 29 -2.59 3.46 7.07
N TYR A 30 -3.08 4.56 6.58
CA TYR A 30 -4.28 5.26 7.01
C TYR A 30 -5.40 5.00 5.99
N ILE A 31 -6.62 4.84 6.49
CA ILE A 31 -7.80 4.75 5.65
C ILE A 31 -8.55 6.08 5.78
N ALA A 32 -8.54 6.86 4.71
CA ALA A 32 -9.31 8.09 4.64
C ALA A 32 -10.75 7.78 4.25
N THR A 33 -11.69 8.20 5.09
CA THR A 33 -13.14 8.11 4.85
C THR A 33 -13.66 9.43 4.31
N LYS A 34 -14.34 9.40 3.18
CA LYS A 34 -15.11 10.55 2.68
C LYS A 34 -16.58 10.31 3.03
N THR A 35 -17.15 11.27 3.77
CA THR A 35 -18.58 11.38 4.12
C THR A 35 -19.12 10.21 4.98
N PRO A 36 -19.04 10.28 6.33
CA PRO A 36 -19.80 9.40 7.19
C PRO A 36 -21.29 9.72 7.09
N GLN A 37 -22.15 8.71 6.97
CA GLN A 37 -23.59 8.87 7.14
C GLN A 37 -23.91 9.11 8.62
N GLN A 38 -25.02 9.82 8.90
CA GLN A 38 -25.51 10.03 10.28
C GLN A 38 -25.68 8.70 11.02
N GLY A 39 -25.07 8.59 12.20
CA GLY A 39 -25.17 7.38 13.05
C GLY A 39 -24.07 6.32 12.85
N GLN A 40 -23.13 6.53 11.91
CA GLN A 40 -21.99 5.63 11.67
C GLN A 40 -20.69 6.28 12.13
N GLN A 41 -19.94 5.61 12.98
CA GLN A 41 -18.58 5.97 13.36
C GLN A 41 -17.62 4.88 12.92
N ALA A 42 -16.62 5.24 12.16
CA ALA A 42 -15.53 4.37 11.77
C ALA A 42 -14.20 5.01 12.19
N SER A 43 -13.42 4.32 12.99
CA SER A 43 -12.06 4.70 13.34
C SER A 43 -11.09 3.66 12.80
N ALA A 44 -10.00 4.13 12.24
CA ALA A 44 -8.94 3.29 11.71
C ALA A 44 -7.60 3.73 12.26
N ASP A 45 -7.06 2.96 13.20
CA ASP A 45 -5.73 3.19 13.77
C ASP A 45 -4.66 2.53 12.91
N ALA A 46 -3.73 3.33 12.44
CA ALA A 46 -2.61 2.85 11.66
C ALA A 46 -1.63 2.04 12.53
N LYS A 47 -1.29 0.85 12.09
CA LYS A 47 -0.27 -0.01 12.73
C LYS A 47 0.93 -0.17 11.82
N ALA A 48 2.09 -0.41 12.43
CA ALA A 48 3.32 -0.64 11.68
C ALA A 48 3.24 -1.92 10.85
N GLY A 49 3.53 -1.79 9.57
CA GLY A 49 3.76 -2.86 8.62
C GLY A 49 5.19 -2.85 8.11
N TYR A 50 5.50 -3.69 7.12
CA TYR A 50 6.82 -3.76 6.48
C TYR A 50 6.68 -3.88 4.97
N GLN A 51 7.78 -3.55 4.28
CA GLN A 51 7.90 -3.71 2.84
C GLN A 51 9.29 -4.14 2.44
N VAL A 52 9.37 -4.89 1.35
CA VAL A 52 10.60 -5.27 0.67
C VAL A 52 10.38 -5.17 -0.84
N GLY A 53 11.40 -4.75 -1.58
CA GLY A 53 11.26 -4.59 -3.02
C GLY A 53 12.60 -4.61 -3.75
N VAL A 54 12.50 -4.80 -5.04
CA VAL A 54 13.60 -4.66 -5.99
C VAL A 54 13.27 -3.51 -6.93
N PHE A 55 14.23 -2.67 -7.22
CA PHE A 55 14.06 -1.57 -8.15
C PHE A 55 15.17 -1.55 -9.18
N TYR A 56 14.85 -0.99 -10.32
CA TYR A 56 15.77 -0.80 -11.41
C TYR A 56 15.82 0.70 -11.74
N GLU A 57 17.00 1.30 -11.70
CA GLU A 57 17.16 2.71 -12.05
C GLU A 57 17.74 2.85 -13.45
N HIS A 58 16.96 3.42 -14.35
CA HIS A 58 17.40 3.78 -15.70
C HIS A 58 17.61 5.28 -15.79
N LYS A 59 18.86 5.70 -16.00
CA LYS A 59 19.22 7.12 -16.14
C LYS A 59 18.81 7.65 -17.51
N LEU A 60 18.00 8.71 -17.54
CA LEU A 60 17.64 9.45 -18.75
C LEU A 60 18.61 10.58 -19.07
N GLY A 61 19.53 10.88 -18.14
CA GLY A 61 20.51 11.95 -18.25
C GLY A 61 21.26 12.14 -16.94
N THR A 62 21.81 13.32 -16.72
CA THR A 62 22.63 13.62 -15.54
C THR A 62 21.83 13.77 -14.26
N ARG A 63 20.56 14.20 -14.37
CA ARG A 63 19.68 14.51 -13.22
C ARG A 63 18.44 13.66 -13.13
N PHE A 64 17.96 13.10 -14.23
CA PHE A 64 16.69 12.37 -14.28
C PHE A 64 16.90 10.88 -14.50
N SER A 65 16.09 10.08 -13.86
CA SER A 65 16.01 8.64 -14.04
C SER A 65 14.58 8.13 -13.91
N VAL A 66 14.26 7.03 -14.57
CA VAL A 66 13.02 6.26 -14.37
C VAL A 66 13.33 5.07 -13.49
N VAL A 67 12.50 4.86 -12.48
CA VAL A 67 12.70 3.83 -11.45
C VAL A 67 11.45 2.96 -11.35
N PRO A 68 11.28 1.93 -12.21
CA PRO A 68 10.32 0.87 -11.95
C PRO A 68 10.77 0.06 -10.74
N GLU A 69 9.80 -0.33 -9.89
CA GLU A 69 10.03 -1.11 -8.69
C GLU A 69 8.99 -2.22 -8.58
N LEU A 70 9.36 -3.38 -8.09
CA LEU A 70 8.45 -4.43 -7.66
C LEU A 70 8.59 -4.57 -6.15
N GLN A 71 7.52 -4.28 -5.42
CA GLN A 71 7.52 -4.21 -3.96
C GLN A 71 6.42 -5.10 -3.38
N PHE A 72 6.78 -5.96 -2.44
CA PHE A 72 5.85 -6.64 -1.55
C PHE A 72 5.69 -5.81 -0.28
N SER A 73 4.46 -5.63 0.20
CA SER A 73 4.19 -5.01 1.49
C SER A 73 3.17 -5.80 2.30
N ARG A 74 3.34 -5.76 3.62
CA ARG A 74 2.31 -6.16 4.57
C ARG A 74 1.89 -4.96 5.40
N GLN A 75 0.62 -4.61 5.29
CA GLN A 75 -0.02 -3.48 5.97
C GLN A 75 -0.90 -4.01 7.10
N ARG A 76 -1.00 -3.25 8.19
CA ARG A 76 -1.84 -3.58 9.34
C ARG A 76 -2.63 -2.36 9.75
N THR A 77 -3.91 -2.54 10.04
CA THR A 77 -4.81 -1.48 10.50
C THR A 77 -5.74 -2.08 11.56
N GLN A 78 -5.98 -1.34 12.64
CA GLN A 78 -7.05 -1.65 13.58
C GLN A 78 -8.30 -0.91 13.12
N LEU A 79 -9.37 -1.62 12.90
CA LEU A 79 -10.66 -1.07 12.49
C LEU A 79 -11.65 -1.23 13.64
N SER A 80 -12.22 -0.12 14.09
CA SER A 80 -13.30 -0.09 15.05
C SER A 80 -14.52 0.53 14.38
N LEU A 81 -15.58 -0.23 14.25
CA LEU A 81 -16.83 0.17 13.62
C LEU A 81 -17.94 0.16 14.68
N GLN A 82 -18.74 1.22 14.71
CA GLN A 82 -19.95 1.30 15.52
C GLN A 82 -21.10 1.79 14.66
N GLU A 83 -22.20 1.07 14.71
CA GLU A 83 -23.45 1.46 14.09
C GLU A 83 -24.53 1.50 15.18
N SER A 84 -25.13 2.67 15.38
CA SER A 84 -26.16 2.91 16.35
C SER A 84 -27.48 3.20 15.65
N VAL A 85 -28.51 2.40 15.97
CA VAL A 85 -29.88 2.66 15.57
C VAL A 85 -30.68 2.97 16.85
N PHE A 86 -31.22 4.19 16.96
CA PHE A 86 -32.01 4.65 18.12
C PHE A 86 -31.28 4.54 19.47
N ALA A 87 -30.09 5.13 19.60
CA ALA A 87 -29.31 5.25 20.84
C ALA A 87 -28.72 3.96 21.44
N ASP A 88 -29.07 2.79 20.93
CA ASP A 88 -28.42 1.53 21.29
C ASP A 88 -27.50 1.03 20.17
N PRO A 89 -26.26 0.59 20.46
CA PRO A 89 -25.39 0.03 19.45
C PRO A 89 -25.97 -1.31 18.97
N SER A 90 -26.52 -1.32 17.76
CA SER A 90 -27.03 -2.54 17.14
C SER A 90 -25.92 -3.43 16.55
N TYR A 91 -24.79 -2.84 16.23
CA TYR A 91 -23.59 -3.54 15.75
C TYR A 91 -22.33 -2.80 16.16
N ALA A 92 -21.36 -3.53 16.68
CA ALA A 92 -20.01 -3.03 16.88
C ALA A 92 -18.99 -4.09 16.45
N ALA A 93 -17.90 -3.66 15.84
CA ALA A 93 -16.83 -4.56 15.46
C ALA A 93 -15.47 -3.90 15.75
N ASP A 94 -14.60 -4.68 16.37
CA ASP A 94 -13.20 -4.31 16.60
C ASP A 94 -12.30 -5.43 16.06
N TYR A 95 -11.61 -5.18 14.95
CA TYR A 95 -10.75 -6.18 14.36
C TYR A 95 -9.48 -5.60 13.74
N ARG A 96 -8.44 -6.41 13.80
CA ARG A 96 -7.18 -6.16 13.10
C ARG A 96 -7.29 -6.66 11.67
N LEU A 97 -7.16 -5.74 10.74
CA LEU A 97 -7.03 -6.02 9.31
C LEU A 97 -5.56 -6.12 8.93
N SER A 98 -5.15 -7.26 8.41
CA SER A 98 -3.81 -7.49 7.86
C SER A 98 -3.92 -7.74 6.36
N GLN A 99 -3.27 -6.90 5.55
CA GLN A 99 -3.34 -6.98 4.08
C GLN A 99 -1.94 -7.11 3.49
N SER A 100 -1.79 -8.00 2.52
CA SER A 100 -0.55 -8.19 1.76
C SER A 100 -0.77 -7.74 0.32
N TYR A 101 0.14 -6.91 -0.17
CA TYR A 101 0.08 -6.33 -1.52
C TYR A 101 1.37 -6.57 -2.30
N LEU A 102 1.21 -6.69 -3.61
CA LEU A 102 2.27 -6.52 -4.58
C LEU A 102 2.06 -5.16 -5.27
N HIS A 103 3.06 -4.29 -5.20
CA HIS A 103 3.04 -2.96 -5.81
C HIS A 103 4.02 -2.87 -6.97
N LEU A 104 3.62 -2.14 -7.99
CA LEU A 104 4.43 -1.84 -9.16
C LEU A 104 4.43 -0.31 -9.39
N PRO A 105 5.21 0.47 -8.63
CA PRO A 105 5.42 1.87 -8.91
C PRO A 105 6.38 2.04 -10.10
N VAL A 106 6.12 3.07 -10.92
CA VAL A 106 7.03 3.56 -11.96
C VAL A 106 7.27 5.04 -11.69
N LEU A 107 8.46 5.36 -11.16
CA LEU A 107 8.76 6.68 -10.64
C LEU A 107 9.72 7.44 -11.55
N LEU A 108 9.43 8.69 -11.79
CA LEU A 108 10.42 9.65 -12.28
C LEU A 108 11.18 10.22 -11.09
N ARG A 109 12.49 10.07 -11.08
CA ARG A 109 13.39 10.56 -10.03
C ARG A 109 14.25 11.68 -10.57
N ALA A 110 14.28 12.79 -9.80
CA ALA A 110 15.21 13.90 -10.02
C ALA A 110 16.26 13.89 -8.91
N ARG A 111 17.55 13.93 -9.29
CA ARG A 111 18.68 13.82 -8.36
C ARG A 111 19.46 15.14 -8.29
N PHE A 112 19.80 15.54 -7.06
CA PHE A 112 20.55 16.76 -6.72
C PHE A 112 21.71 16.37 -5.78
N GLY A 113 22.84 15.98 -6.35
CA GLY A 113 23.93 15.38 -5.58
C GLY A 113 23.50 14.04 -4.96
N SER A 114 23.62 13.93 -3.66
CA SER A 114 23.15 12.73 -2.92
C SER A 114 21.64 12.75 -2.65
N PHE A 115 20.98 13.88 -2.70
CA PHE A 115 19.56 14.03 -2.48
C PHE A 115 18.75 13.71 -3.75
N TYR A 116 17.58 13.12 -3.60
CA TYR A 116 16.65 12.89 -4.70
C TYR A 116 15.19 13.14 -4.28
N VAL A 117 14.37 13.49 -5.26
CA VAL A 117 12.91 13.47 -5.18
C VAL A 117 12.37 12.55 -6.26
N GLU A 118 11.28 11.89 -6.01
CA GLU A 118 10.66 10.96 -6.95
C GLU A 118 9.15 11.05 -6.91
N ALA A 119 8.49 10.87 -8.06
CA ALA A 119 7.03 10.79 -8.14
C ALA A 119 6.61 9.95 -9.34
N GLY A 120 5.42 9.35 -9.26
CA GLY A 120 4.86 8.60 -10.38
C GLY A 120 3.64 7.76 -10.00
N PRO A 121 3.06 7.06 -11.00
CA PRO A 121 1.95 6.14 -10.78
C PRO A 121 2.40 4.86 -10.09
N GLN A 122 1.47 4.23 -9.38
CA GLN A 122 1.63 2.92 -8.75
C GLN A 122 0.40 2.06 -9.02
N ALA A 123 0.61 0.85 -9.51
CA ALA A 123 -0.40 -0.20 -9.52
C ALA A 123 -0.19 -1.10 -8.31
N SER A 124 -1.29 -1.58 -7.70
CA SER A 124 -1.26 -2.42 -6.51
C SER A 124 -2.21 -3.59 -6.67
N LEU A 125 -1.73 -4.79 -6.35
CA LEU A 125 -2.52 -6.02 -6.35
C LEU A 125 -2.55 -6.60 -4.95
N GLN A 126 -3.75 -6.73 -4.38
CA GLN A 126 -3.95 -7.41 -3.10
C GLN A 126 -3.78 -8.93 -3.29
N LEU A 127 -2.85 -9.50 -2.55
CA LEU A 127 -2.56 -10.93 -2.56
C LEU A 127 -3.39 -11.67 -1.51
N ALA A 128 -3.46 -11.10 -0.30
CA ALA A 128 -4.16 -11.71 0.82
C ALA A 128 -4.69 -10.64 1.79
N SER A 129 -5.79 -10.95 2.46
CA SER A 129 -6.34 -10.16 3.56
C SER A 129 -6.89 -11.09 4.63
N ARG A 130 -6.65 -10.75 5.90
CA ARG A 130 -7.14 -11.47 7.08
C ARG A 130 -7.68 -10.50 8.11
N GLU A 131 -8.86 -10.81 8.65
CA GLU A 131 -9.51 -10.09 9.74
C GLU A 131 -9.47 -10.97 10.99
N VAL A 132 -8.98 -10.40 12.12
CA VAL A 132 -8.92 -11.07 13.42
C VAL A 132 -9.39 -10.09 14.47
N GLY A 133 -10.44 -10.45 15.23
CA GLY A 133 -11.01 -9.60 16.26
C GLY A 133 -12.37 -10.10 16.75
N THR A 134 -13.24 -9.18 17.16
CA THR A 134 -14.54 -9.50 17.77
C THR A 134 -15.64 -8.65 17.12
N GLU A 135 -16.77 -9.28 16.84
CA GLU A 135 -18.01 -8.64 16.42
C GLU A 135 -19.04 -8.74 17.53
N PHE A 136 -19.77 -7.65 17.76
CA PHE A 136 -20.87 -7.55 18.71
C PHE A 136 -22.18 -7.31 17.97
N TYR A 137 -23.20 -8.07 18.35
CA TYR A 137 -24.58 -7.94 17.84
C TYR A 137 -25.55 -7.73 19.01
N GLY A 138 -26.30 -6.64 19.00
CA GLY A 138 -27.12 -6.17 20.09
C GLY A 138 -28.65 -6.25 19.87
N THR A 139 -29.17 -7.24 19.11
CA THR A 139 -30.62 -7.26 18.76
C THR A 139 -31.53 -7.98 19.76
N THR A 140 -31.01 -8.90 20.58
CA THR A 140 -31.85 -9.69 21.57
C THR A 140 -31.05 -10.11 22.80
N GLY A 141 -29.96 -9.43 23.09
CA GLY A 141 -28.99 -9.72 24.16
C GLY A 141 -27.57 -9.59 23.62
N PRO A 142 -26.59 -9.29 24.49
CA PRO A 142 -25.20 -9.09 24.05
C PRO A 142 -24.63 -10.41 23.54
N TYR A 143 -24.36 -10.49 22.24
CA TYR A 143 -23.71 -11.63 21.63
C TYR A 143 -22.37 -11.18 21.05
N TYR A 144 -21.29 -11.74 21.58
CA TYR A 144 -19.91 -11.53 21.10
C TYR A 144 -19.46 -12.71 20.26
N LYS A 145 -18.91 -12.45 19.11
CA LYS A 145 -18.38 -13.47 18.21
C LYS A 145 -16.92 -13.14 17.85
N ASP A 146 -16.02 -14.04 18.20
CA ASP A 146 -14.66 -13.97 17.73
C ASP A 146 -14.60 -14.27 16.22
N ILE A 147 -13.86 -13.44 15.50
CA ILE A 147 -13.62 -13.59 14.07
C ILE A 147 -12.16 -13.84 13.82
N ASP A 148 -11.90 -14.85 12.99
CA ASP A 148 -10.61 -15.12 12.37
C ASP A 148 -10.89 -15.66 10.97
N ARG A 149 -10.90 -14.76 9.99
CA ARG A 149 -11.34 -15.12 8.63
C ARG A 149 -10.43 -14.55 7.57
N THR A 150 -10.31 -15.28 6.46
CA THR A 150 -9.75 -14.76 5.23
C THR A 150 -10.75 -13.78 4.61
N ALA A 151 -10.31 -12.56 4.31
CA ALA A 151 -11.15 -11.47 3.83
C ALA A 151 -10.78 -10.98 2.42
N THR A 152 -9.99 -11.76 1.66
CA THR A 152 -9.44 -11.33 0.35
C THR A 152 -10.53 -11.00 -0.67
N ALA A 153 -11.68 -11.70 -0.65
CA ALA A 153 -12.80 -11.43 -1.55
C ALA A 153 -13.63 -10.20 -1.13
N ARG A 154 -13.49 -9.73 0.12
CA ARG A 154 -14.25 -8.60 0.67
C ARG A 154 -13.71 -7.25 0.27
N TYR A 155 -12.45 -7.19 -0.17
CA TYR A 155 -11.76 -5.99 -0.58
C TYR A 155 -11.42 -6.00 -2.07
N ARG A 156 -11.32 -4.81 -2.65
CA ARG A 156 -10.93 -4.68 -4.05
C ARG A 156 -9.49 -5.17 -4.24
N ARG A 157 -9.31 -6.11 -5.17
CA ARG A 157 -8.00 -6.74 -5.41
C ARG A 157 -7.00 -5.83 -6.12
N PHE A 158 -7.49 -4.89 -6.91
CA PHE A 158 -6.64 -4.02 -7.72
C PHE A 158 -6.87 -2.56 -7.36
N ASP A 159 -5.81 -1.82 -7.14
CA ASP A 159 -5.81 -0.38 -6.91
C ASP A 159 -4.77 0.30 -7.80
N VAL A 160 -5.06 1.56 -8.15
CA VAL A 160 -4.15 2.46 -8.85
C VAL A 160 -4.00 3.69 -7.97
N GLY A 161 -2.77 4.17 -7.84
CA GLY A 161 -2.47 5.31 -6.99
C GLY A 161 -1.37 6.18 -7.56
N VAL A 162 -1.09 7.25 -6.83
CA VAL A 162 0.05 8.12 -7.04
C VAL A 162 1.01 8.00 -5.88
N CYS A 163 2.30 8.06 -6.20
CA CYS A 163 3.39 7.89 -5.26
C CYS A 163 4.32 9.09 -5.36
N ALA A 164 4.75 9.65 -4.24
CA ALA A 164 5.75 10.71 -4.19
C ALA A 164 6.70 10.46 -3.02
N GLY A 165 7.97 10.77 -3.18
CA GLY A 165 8.98 10.53 -2.17
C GLY A 165 10.21 11.39 -2.31
N LEU A 166 11.06 11.31 -1.30
CA LEU A 166 12.36 11.96 -1.24
C LEU A 166 13.34 11.06 -0.48
N GLY A 167 14.61 11.28 -0.71
CA GLY A 167 15.63 10.50 0.00
C GLY A 167 17.05 10.97 -0.30
N VAL A 168 17.96 10.24 0.32
CA VAL A 168 19.40 10.42 0.14
C VAL A 168 20.00 9.10 -0.34
N GLN A 169 20.80 9.16 -1.39
CA GLN A 169 21.54 8.03 -1.95
C GLN A 169 23.03 8.35 -1.87
N LEU A 170 23.73 7.60 -1.03
CA LEU A 170 25.16 7.77 -0.83
C LEU A 170 25.98 7.20 -2.00
N PRO A 171 27.18 7.71 -2.21
CA PRO A 171 28.11 7.13 -3.18
C PRO A 171 28.45 5.66 -2.92
N SER A 172 28.31 5.15 -1.71
CA SER A 172 28.50 3.73 -1.35
C SER A 172 27.43 2.78 -1.89
N GLY A 173 26.31 3.32 -2.42
CA GLY A 173 25.14 2.55 -2.86
C GLY A 173 24.04 2.44 -1.79
N PHE A 174 24.31 2.81 -0.53
CA PHE A 174 23.28 2.88 0.49
C PHE A 174 22.42 4.15 0.35
N GLY A 175 21.15 4.01 0.66
CA GLY A 175 20.21 5.13 0.66
C GLY A 175 19.14 4.98 1.74
N ILE A 176 18.56 6.12 2.10
CA ILE A 176 17.38 6.22 2.96
C ILE A 176 16.33 7.05 2.25
N GLY A 177 15.07 6.72 2.44
CA GLY A 177 13.99 7.43 1.77
C GLY A 177 12.68 7.40 2.54
N LEU A 178 11.90 8.45 2.31
CA LEU A 178 10.51 8.58 2.74
C LEU A 178 9.62 8.67 1.50
N ARG A 179 8.48 7.99 1.53
CA ARG A 179 7.54 7.95 0.41
C ARG A 179 6.11 7.97 0.93
N GLY A 180 5.26 8.75 0.28
CA GLY A 180 3.82 8.75 0.46
C GLY A 180 3.15 8.16 -0.76
N THR A 181 2.09 7.35 -0.55
CA THR A 181 1.26 6.80 -1.62
C THR A 181 -0.20 7.07 -1.32
N ALA A 182 -0.97 7.52 -2.31
CA ALA A 182 -2.40 7.73 -2.21
C ALA A 182 -3.12 6.87 -3.26
N GLY A 183 -3.96 5.94 -2.80
CA GLY A 183 -4.86 5.15 -3.64
C GLY A 183 -5.96 6.01 -4.23
N LEU A 184 -6.28 5.81 -5.49
CA LEU A 184 -7.31 6.56 -6.22
C LEU A 184 -8.64 5.81 -6.27
N LEU A 185 -8.60 4.48 -6.15
CA LEU A 185 -9.78 3.65 -6.19
C LEU A 185 -10.31 3.38 -4.77
N SER A 186 -11.64 3.22 -4.65
CA SER A 186 -12.26 2.81 -3.38
C SER A 186 -11.88 1.37 -3.04
N LEU A 187 -11.56 1.13 -1.78
CA LEU A 187 -11.26 -0.22 -1.24
C LEU A 187 -12.49 -1.11 -1.18
N ASN A 188 -13.70 -0.52 -1.23
CA ASN A 188 -14.95 -1.26 -1.13
C ASN A 188 -15.17 -2.13 -2.37
N SER A 189 -15.40 -3.42 -2.18
CA SER A 189 -15.95 -4.32 -3.19
C SER A 189 -17.49 -4.29 -3.10
N LYS A 190 -18.19 -4.45 -4.22
CA LYS A 190 -19.67 -4.54 -4.27
C LYS A 190 -20.23 -5.72 -3.46
N GLU A 191 -19.41 -6.71 -3.11
CA GLU A 191 -19.76 -7.89 -2.31
C GLU A 191 -19.33 -7.78 -0.84
N SER A 192 -18.83 -6.63 -0.40
CA SER A 192 -18.36 -6.45 0.97
C SER A 192 -19.52 -6.34 1.95
N ALA A 193 -19.41 -6.97 3.12
CA ALA A 193 -20.32 -6.71 4.25
C ALA A 193 -20.20 -5.27 4.81
N LEU A 194 -19.20 -4.52 4.38
CA LEU A 194 -19.13 -3.07 4.47
C LEU A 194 -20.08 -2.38 3.46
N SER A 195 -20.96 -3.13 2.76
CA SER A 195 -21.96 -2.55 1.84
C SER A 195 -22.97 -1.67 2.56
N SER A 196 -23.10 -1.79 3.87
CA SER A 196 -23.86 -0.83 4.69
C SER A 196 -23.12 0.49 4.88
N TYR A 197 -21.79 0.52 4.69
CA TYR A 197 -21.00 1.75 4.73
C TYR A 197 -20.85 2.34 3.33
N SER A 198 -21.66 3.36 3.05
CA SER A 198 -21.74 4.03 1.73
C SER A 198 -20.58 4.97 1.42
N GLY A 199 -19.57 5.08 2.30
CA GLY A 199 -18.44 6.01 2.14
C GLY A 199 -17.31 5.46 1.27
N ASP A 200 -16.68 6.33 0.47
CA ASP A 200 -15.44 6.03 -0.24
C ASP A 200 -14.28 5.87 0.75
N LEU A 201 -13.75 4.65 0.85
CA LEU A 201 -12.56 4.34 1.64
C LEU A 201 -11.33 4.35 0.73
N ARG A 202 -10.37 5.23 0.99
CA ARG A 202 -9.12 5.33 0.22
C ARG A 202 -7.92 5.05 1.10
N SER A 203 -6.99 4.27 0.58
CA SER A 203 -5.73 3.96 1.25
C SER A 203 -4.73 5.08 1.07
N GLN A 204 -4.12 5.50 2.18
CA GLN A 204 -2.96 6.39 2.19
C GLN A 204 -1.85 5.70 2.99
N THR A 205 -0.67 5.58 2.40
CA THR A 205 0.45 4.88 3.04
C THR A 205 1.67 5.79 3.10
N VAL A 206 2.31 5.84 4.25
CA VAL A 206 3.62 6.46 4.45
C VAL A 206 4.64 5.35 4.67
N GLN A 207 5.79 5.47 4.01
CA GLN A 207 6.86 4.47 4.01
C GLN A 207 8.19 5.13 4.38
N ALA A 208 8.93 4.51 5.30
CA ALA A 208 10.34 4.82 5.55
C ALA A 208 11.18 3.61 5.14
N SER A 209 12.25 3.81 4.37
CA SER A 209 13.02 2.71 3.79
C SER A 209 14.50 2.97 3.78
N ILE A 210 15.24 1.86 3.85
CA ILE A 210 16.65 1.78 3.48
C ILE A 210 16.75 1.10 2.12
N SER A 211 17.73 1.48 1.32
CA SER A 211 17.97 0.89 0.01
C SER A 211 19.46 0.65 -0.22
N TYR A 212 19.75 -0.31 -1.06
CA TYR A 212 21.09 -0.58 -1.54
C TYR A 212 21.08 -0.77 -3.04
N GLN A 213 21.81 0.05 -3.76
CA GLN A 213 21.94 0.02 -5.21
C GLN A 213 23.23 -0.70 -5.60
N LEU A 214 23.05 -1.79 -6.34
CA LEU A 214 24.18 -2.56 -6.88
C LEU A 214 24.89 -1.71 -7.95
N ARG A 215 26.20 -1.58 -7.85
CA ARG A 215 27.00 -0.90 -8.86
C ARG A 215 27.44 -1.90 -9.90
N PRO A 216 27.41 -1.55 -11.20
CA PRO A 216 28.17 -2.33 -12.16
C PRO A 216 29.64 -2.30 -11.73
N ARG A 217 30.29 -3.45 -11.69
CA ARG A 217 31.75 -3.51 -11.63
C ARG A 217 32.27 -2.83 -12.89
N SER A 218 32.97 -1.70 -12.72
CA SER A 218 33.78 -1.07 -13.77
C SER A 218 34.94 -1.99 -14.13
#